data_3aefd09579902d49f8fff94022660ec2
#
_entry.id   3aefd09579902d49f8fff94022660ec2
#
_cell.length_a   1.000
_cell.length_b   1.000
_cell.length_c   1.000
_cell.angle_alpha   90.00
_cell.angle_beta   90.00
_cell.angle_gamma   90.00
#
_symmetry.space_group_name_H-M   'P 1'
#
loop_
_entity.id
_entity.type
_entity.pdbx_description
1 polymer ?
#
loop_
_entity_poly.entity_id
_entity_poly.type
_entity_poly.pdbx_seq_one_letter_code
_entity_poly.pdbx_strand_id
1 'polypeptide(L)'
;RVIGDVRIDKDDPERNRFLGIEGEYNHILHGKEGIQWMKVADEGSILNPDSTSVKVEHGANVVSTIDIAIQDIADKALRNHIAEDETIEGGCVVVMDVETGAVKAMVNLKKNGKGELGEYLNMAIGRAGEPGSIFKTVTLMTLLEDGKVTLDTEIKTNGGKLEGYPKVPLDE
;
A
#
# COMPACT_ATOMS: atom_id res chain seq x y z
N ARG A 1 4.13 1.49 3.11
CA ARG A 1 4.23 2.85 2.53
C ARG A 1 3.22 3.01 1.40
N VAL A 2 1.96 3.19 1.76
CA VAL A 2 0.88 3.38 0.78
C VAL A 2 0.93 4.80 0.21
N ILE A 3 1.02 5.81 1.05
CA ILE A 3 1.18 7.21 0.62
C ILE A 3 2.56 7.39 -0.04
N GLY A 4 3.58 6.85 0.58
CA GLY A 4 4.92 6.87 0.04
C GLY A 4 5.74 8.10 0.40
N ASP A 5 6.78 8.33 -0.35
CA ASP A 5 7.62 9.52 -0.32
C ASP A 5 8.38 9.69 -1.64
N VAL A 6 8.78 10.92 -1.91
CA VAL A 6 9.68 11.25 -3.02
C VAL A 6 10.98 11.77 -2.43
N ARG A 7 12.09 11.14 -2.79
CA ARG A 7 13.43 11.59 -2.44
C ARG A 7 14.24 11.82 -3.70
N ILE A 8 14.66 13.04 -3.88
CA ILE A 8 15.51 13.44 -4.99
C ILE A 8 16.92 13.69 -4.45
N ASP A 9 17.88 12.91 -4.93
CA ASP A 9 19.29 13.15 -4.69
C ASP A 9 19.82 14.02 -5.82
N LYS A 10 20.24 15.23 -5.49
CA LYS A 10 20.73 16.22 -6.49
C LYS A 10 22.08 15.83 -7.07
N ASP A 11 22.86 15.07 -6.33
CA ASP A 11 24.21 14.68 -6.71
C ASP A 11 24.26 13.33 -7.43
N ASP A 12 23.25 12.47 -7.18
CA ASP A 12 23.15 11.14 -7.79
C ASP A 12 21.69 10.81 -8.16
N PRO A 13 21.25 11.08 -9.40
CA PRO A 13 19.89 10.81 -9.86
C PRO A 13 19.49 9.32 -9.78
N GLU A 14 20.44 8.38 -9.76
CA GLU A 14 20.14 6.95 -9.63
C GLU A 14 19.65 6.59 -8.22
N ARG A 15 19.86 7.47 -7.25
CA ARG A 15 19.34 7.37 -5.88
C ARG A 15 17.95 7.94 -5.70
N ASN A 16 17.37 8.53 -6.72
CA ASN A 16 16.01 9.04 -6.65
C ASN A 16 15.04 7.90 -6.32
N ARG A 17 14.13 8.18 -5.40
CA ARG A 17 13.11 7.22 -4.97
C ARG A 17 11.73 7.83 -5.12
N PHE A 18 10.89 7.11 -5.84
CA PHE A 18 9.48 7.43 -6.06
C PHE A 18 8.66 6.28 -5.53
N LEU A 19 8.03 6.45 -4.36
CA LEU A 19 7.34 5.39 -3.65
C LEU A 19 5.89 5.77 -3.37
N GLY A 20 4.99 4.79 -3.48
CA GLY A 20 3.57 4.92 -3.15
C GLY A 20 2.83 5.89 -4.06
N ILE A 21 1.71 6.41 -3.58
CA ILE A 21 0.86 7.39 -4.30
C ILE A 21 1.65 8.66 -4.61
N GLU A 22 2.41 9.16 -3.65
CA GLU A 22 3.22 10.36 -3.82
C GLU A 22 4.28 10.20 -4.93
N GLY A 23 4.92 9.03 -5.00
CA GLY A 23 5.88 8.72 -6.04
C GLY A 23 5.24 8.58 -7.42
N GLU A 24 4.16 7.82 -7.54
CA GLU A 24 3.46 7.57 -8.80
C GLU A 24 2.88 8.87 -9.40
N TYR A 25 2.26 9.69 -8.56
CA TYR A 25 1.63 10.94 -8.98
C TYR A 25 2.53 12.17 -8.81
N ASN A 26 3.82 12.00 -8.58
CA ASN A 26 4.75 13.12 -8.37
C ASN A 26 4.71 14.13 -9.51
N HIS A 27 4.57 13.70 -10.74
CA HIS A 27 4.49 14.55 -11.92
C HIS A 27 3.28 15.48 -11.93
N ILE A 28 2.22 15.12 -11.17
CA ILE A 28 1.00 15.94 -11.00
C ILE A 28 1.11 16.80 -9.73
N LEU A 29 1.67 16.22 -8.66
CA LEU A 29 1.72 16.84 -7.33
C LEU A 29 2.78 17.94 -7.24
N HIS A 30 3.90 17.78 -7.93
CA HIS A 30 5.06 18.66 -7.77
C HIS A 30 4.83 20.08 -8.33
N GLY A 31 4.02 20.25 -9.39
CA GLY A 31 3.88 21.52 -10.08
C GLY A 31 5.18 21.93 -10.81
N LYS A 32 5.35 23.23 -11.04
CA LYS A 32 6.56 23.78 -11.65
C LYS A 32 7.08 24.97 -10.87
N GLU A 33 8.38 24.98 -10.64
CA GLU A 33 9.04 26.09 -9.97
C GLU A 33 8.98 27.35 -10.80
N GLY A 34 8.72 28.47 -10.15
CA GLY A 34 8.84 29.79 -10.76
C GLY A 34 10.28 30.34 -10.63
N ILE A 35 10.63 31.26 -11.49
CA ILE A 35 11.90 31.99 -11.44
C ILE A 35 11.59 33.45 -11.28
N GLN A 36 12.15 34.06 -10.23
CA GLN A 36 12.05 35.48 -9.99
C GLN A 36 13.45 36.08 -9.90
N TRP A 37 13.70 37.05 -10.76
CA TRP A 37 15.00 37.73 -10.78
C TRP A 37 14.97 38.91 -9.80
N MET A 38 16.00 38.94 -8.94
CA MET A 38 16.18 40.01 -7.96
C MET A 38 17.49 40.75 -8.24
N LYS A 39 17.42 42.09 -8.23
CA LYS A 39 18.65 42.91 -8.25
C LYS A 39 19.08 43.16 -6.82
N VAL A 40 20.36 42.84 -6.50
CA VAL A 40 20.92 43.14 -5.20
C VAL A 40 21.31 44.63 -5.16
N ALA A 41 20.80 45.34 -4.16
CA ALA A 41 21.13 46.74 -3.88
C ALA A 41 21.70 46.81 -2.45
N ASP A 42 22.32 47.94 -2.12
CA ASP A 42 23.02 48.15 -0.83
C ASP A 42 22.10 47.99 0.39
N GLU A 43 20.77 48.21 0.22
CA GLU A 43 19.77 48.12 1.28
C GLU A 43 18.89 46.85 1.18
N GLY A 44 19.25 45.87 0.32
CA GLY A 44 18.51 44.63 0.16
C GLY A 44 18.28 44.22 -1.31
N SER A 45 17.42 43.21 -1.51
CA SER A 45 17.09 42.72 -2.86
C SER A 45 15.82 43.35 -3.38
N ILE A 46 15.86 43.89 -4.58
CA ILE A 46 14.72 44.50 -5.27
C ILE A 46 14.35 43.66 -6.49
N LEU A 47 13.06 43.52 -6.79
CA LEU A 47 12.59 42.91 -8.03
C LEU A 47 13.21 43.61 -9.25
N ASN A 48 13.76 42.81 -10.17
CA ASN A 48 14.26 43.34 -11.43
C ASN A 48 13.12 43.38 -12.45
N PRO A 49 12.59 44.60 -12.76
CA PRO A 49 11.44 44.73 -13.65
C PRO A 49 11.73 44.39 -15.12
N ASP A 50 13.02 44.39 -15.50
CA ASP A 50 13.45 44.16 -16.89
C ASP A 50 13.70 42.67 -17.20
N SER A 51 13.46 41.77 -16.25
CA SER A 51 13.70 40.33 -16.41
C SER A 51 12.39 39.54 -16.57
N THR A 52 12.41 38.58 -17.46
CA THR A 52 11.34 37.59 -17.61
C THR A 52 11.23 36.72 -16.37
N SER A 53 10.21 36.93 -15.56
CA SER A 53 9.87 36.00 -14.46
C SER A 53 9.01 34.85 -14.97
N VAL A 54 9.28 33.65 -14.50
CA VAL A 54 8.42 32.48 -14.74
C VAL A 54 7.51 32.33 -13.52
N LYS A 55 6.21 32.27 -13.75
CA LYS A 55 5.23 32.06 -12.68
C LYS A 55 5.30 30.64 -12.15
N VAL A 56 5.10 30.52 -10.84
CA VAL A 56 4.91 29.19 -10.20
C VAL A 56 3.62 28.56 -10.73
N GLU A 57 3.69 27.33 -11.15
CA GLU A 57 2.52 26.48 -11.43
C GLU A 57 2.35 25.51 -10.25
N HIS A 58 1.28 25.69 -9.47
CA HIS A 58 0.99 24.79 -8.35
C HIS A 58 0.63 23.40 -8.86
N GLY A 59 1.06 22.38 -8.15
CA GLY A 59 0.66 21.00 -8.42
C GLY A 59 -0.83 20.79 -8.13
N ALA A 60 -1.39 19.73 -8.70
CA ALA A 60 -2.76 19.31 -8.44
C ALA A 60 -2.86 18.44 -7.17
N ASN A 61 -4.08 18.25 -6.68
CA ASN A 61 -4.35 17.35 -5.57
C ASN A 61 -4.69 15.93 -6.07
N VAL A 62 -4.25 14.92 -5.35
CA VAL A 62 -4.68 13.53 -5.56
C VAL A 62 -5.62 13.15 -4.41
N VAL A 63 -6.83 12.72 -4.76
CA VAL A 63 -7.83 12.25 -3.80
C VAL A 63 -7.81 10.72 -3.81
N SER A 64 -7.49 10.11 -2.68
CA SER A 64 -7.51 8.66 -2.51
C SER A 64 -8.86 8.18 -1.96
N THR A 65 -9.12 6.89 -2.08
CA THR A 65 -10.31 6.23 -1.49
C THR A 65 -10.11 5.82 -0.04
N ILE A 66 -8.90 6.02 0.50
CA ILE A 66 -8.55 5.67 1.88
C ILE A 66 -9.41 6.50 2.86
N ASP A 67 -10.06 5.79 3.77
CA ASP A 67 -10.79 6.37 4.89
C ASP A 67 -9.91 6.34 6.14
N ILE A 68 -9.64 7.50 6.71
CA ILE A 68 -8.71 7.63 7.85
C ILE A 68 -9.21 6.87 9.08
N ALA A 69 -10.53 6.84 9.32
CA ALA A 69 -11.09 6.13 10.47
C ALA A 69 -10.94 4.61 10.31
N ILE A 70 -11.20 4.08 9.12
CA ILE A 70 -11.02 2.65 8.81
C ILE A 70 -9.53 2.28 8.84
N GLN A 71 -8.67 3.14 8.30
CA GLN A 71 -7.21 2.96 8.33
C GLN A 71 -6.69 2.87 9.76
N ASP A 72 -7.13 3.76 10.66
CA ASP A 72 -6.71 3.79 12.06
C ASP A 72 -7.18 2.55 12.84
N ILE A 73 -8.41 2.08 12.58
CA ILE A 73 -8.93 0.85 13.17
C ILE A 73 -8.10 -0.35 12.69
N ALA A 74 -7.83 -0.45 11.40
CA ALA A 74 -7.05 -1.53 10.83
C ALA A 74 -5.60 -1.55 11.34
N ASP A 75 -4.95 -0.37 11.47
CA ASP A 75 -3.61 -0.25 12.02
C ASP A 75 -3.56 -0.72 13.49
N LYS A 76 -4.49 -0.25 14.32
CA LYS A 76 -4.58 -0.67 15.72
C LYS A 76 -4.82 -2.17 15.87
N ALA A 77 -5.73 -2.73 15.09
CA ALA A 77 -6.01 -4.16 15.11
C ALA A 77 -4.78 -4.99 14.76
N LEU A 78 -4.06 -4.61 13.69
CA LEU A 78 -2.85 -5.31 13.28
C LEU A 78 -1.72 -5.19 14.32
N ARG A 79 -1.53 -3.99 14.92
CA ARG A 79 -0.53 -3.79 15.99
C ARG A 79 -0.81 -4.66 17.20
N ASN A 80 -2.05 -4.70 17.64
CA ASN A 80 -2.47 -5.51 18.78
C ASN A 80 -2.22 -6.99 18.51
N HIS A 81 -2.59 -7.48 17.32
CA HIS A 81 -2.39 -8.87 16.95
C HIS A 81 -0.90 -9.26 16.89
N ILE A 82 -0.04 -8.39 16.35
CA ILE A 82 1.41 -8.62 16.33
C ILE A 82 2.00 -8.59 17.75
N ALA A 83 1.41 -7.80 18.66
CA ALA A 83 1.87 -7.70 20.05
C ALA A 83 1.49 -8.93 20.89
N GLU A 84 0.42 -9.65 20.53
CA GLU A 84 -0.03 -10.86 21.23
C GLU A 84 0.89 -12.06 21.01
N ASP A 85 1.64 -12.08 19.90
CA ASP A 85 2.55 -13.17 19.56
C ASP A 85 3.91 -12.63 19.08
N GLU A 86 4.94 -12.85 19.88
CA GLU A 86 6.30 -12.39 19.58
C GLU A 86 6.90 -13.03 18.32
N THR A 87 6.38 -14.19 17.89
CA THR A 87 6.85 -14.91 16.69
C THR A 87 6.37 -14.23 15.41
N ILE A 88 5.36 -13.36 15.47
CA ILE A 88 4.85 -12.63 14.32
C ILE A 88 5.80 -11.49 13.98
N GLU A 89 6.47 -11.58 12.83
CA GLU A 89 7.42 -10.58 12.32
C GLU A 89 6.74 -9.38 11.66
N GLY A 90 5.48 -9.54 11.24
CA GLY A 90 4.73 -8.48 10.57
C GLY A 90 3.48 -9.00 9.85
N GLY A 91 2.73 -8.08 9.28
CA GLY A 91 1.51 -8.41 8.56
C GLY A 91 1.01 -7.24 7.70
N CYS A 92 -0.03 -7.51 6.94
CA CYS A 92 -0.75 -6.47 6.20
C CYS A 92 -2.26 -6.67 6.32
N VAL A 93 -3.00 -5.57 6.24
CA VAL A 93 -4.47 -5.53 6.19
C VAL A 93 -4.88 -4.70 5.00
N VAL A 94 -5.79 -5.22 4.19
CA VAL A 94 -6.44 -4.46 3.11
C VAL A 94 -7.94 -4.53 3.35
N VAL A 95 -8.59 -3.37 3.40
CA VAL A 95 -10.05 -3.25 3.49
C VAL A 95 -10.55 -2.65 2.19
N MET A 96 -11.44 -3.38 1.53
CA MET A 96 -11.99 -2.98 0.23
C MET A 96 -13.51 -2.96 0.31
N ASP A 97 -14.10 -1.95 -0.27
CA ASP A 97 -15.53 -1.87 -0.49
C ASP A 97 -15.91 -2.85 -1.62
N VAL A 98 -16.84 -3.77 -1.34
CA VAL A 98 -17.16 -4.87 -2.26
C VAL A 98 -17.90 -4.40 -3.51
N GLU A 99 -18.73 -3.36 -3.39
CA GLU A 99 -19.55 -2.86 -4.51
C GLU A 99 -18.72 -2.01 -5.47
N THR A 100 -17.82 -1.19 -4.93
CA THR A 100 -17.07 -0.21 -5.73
C THR A 100 -15.64 -0.64 -6.04
N GLY A 101 -15.09 -1.62 -5.31
CA GLY A 101 -13.69 -2.00 -5.35
C GLY A 101 -12.76 -0.96 -4.72
N ALA A 102 -13.30 0.06 -4.06
CA ALA A 102 -12.50 1.12 -3.45
C ALA A 102 -11.74 0.61 -2.23
N VAL A 103 -10.41 0.76 -2.22
CA VAL A 103 -9.58 0.43 -1.06
C VAL A 103 -9.79 1.50 0.01
N LYS A 104 -10.36 1.11 1.15
CA LYS A 104 -10.67 1.98 2.29
C LYS A 104 -9.56 2.01 3.33
N ALA A 105 -8.80 0.93 3.44
CA ALA A 105 -7.59 0.88 4.27
C ALA A 105 -6.55 -0.06 3.66
N MET A 106 -5.28 0.28 3.86
CA MET A 106 -4.16 -0.57 3.50
C MET A 106 -3.03 -0.34 4.51
N VAL A 107 -2.87 -1.29 5.42
CA VAL A 107 -1.89 -1.25 6.52
C VAL A 107 -0.80 -2.28 6.26
N ASN A 108 0.44 -1.91 6.48
CA ASN A 108 1.59 -2.79 6.34
C ASN A 108 2.55 -2.54 7.50
N LEU A 109 2.73 -3.53 8.36
CA LEU A 109 3.62 -3.42 9.52
C LEU A 109 4.62 -4.57 9.52
N LYS A 110 5.88 -4.25 9.79
CA LYS A 110 6.95 -5.22 9.94
C LYS A 110 7.88 -4.79 11.07
N LYS A 111 8.38 -5.74 11.87
CA LYS A 111 9.44 -5.51 12.84
C LYS A 111 10.77 -5.24 12.12
N ASN A 112 11.53 -4.26 12.58
CA ASN A 112 12.92 -4.06 12.16
C ASN A 112 13.84 -4.95 12.99
N GLY A 113 15.17 -4.89 12.73
CA GLY A 113 16.16 -5.66 13.49
C GLY A 113 16.26 -5.32 15.00
N LYS A 114 15.53 -4.28 15.46
CA LYS A 114 15.41 -3.89 16.88
C LYS A 114 14.04 -4.26 17.47
N GLY A 115 13.17 -4.92 16.71
CA GLY A 115 11.81 -5.27 17.14
C GLY A 115 10.78 -4.12 17.02
N GLU A 116 11.14 -2.96 16.48
CA GLU A 116 10.24 -1.83 16.33
C GLU A 116 9.36 -2.02 15.08
N LEU A 117 8.05 -1.81 15.22
CA LEU A 117 7.10 -1.89 14.12
C LEU A 117 7.13 -0.63 13.25
N GLY A 118 7.22 -0.83 11.94
CA GLY A 118 7.19 0.25 10.97
C GLY A 118 6.70 -0.20 9.59
N GLU A 119 6.36 0.78 8.75
CA GLU A 119 6.02 0.56 7.35
C GLU A 119 7.28 0.64 6.49
N TYR A 120 7.81 -0.50 6.06
CA TYR A 120 9.01 -0.57 5.22
C TYR A 120 8.71 -0.97 3.78
N LEU A 121 7.74 -1.85 3.58
CA LEU A 121 7.32 -2.38 2.29
C LEU A 121 5.80 -2.49 2.27
N ASN A 122 5.17 -2.19 1.15
CA ASN A 122 3.78 -2.58 0.95
C ASN A 122 3.72 -4.09 0.69
N MET A 123 3.53 -4.86 1.75
CA MET A 123 3.54 -6.31 1.70
C MET A 123 2.33 -6.88 0.95
N ALA A 124 1.22 -6.15 0.93
CA ALA A 124 0.00 -6.58 0.24
C ALA A 124 0.21 -6.78 -1.27
N ILE A 125 1.13 -6.01 -1.86
CA ILE A 125 1.44 -6.06 -3.30
C ILE A 125 2.88 -6.41 -3.61
N GLY A 126 3.80 -6.23 -2.67
CA GLY A 126 5.25 -6.37 -2.91
C GLY A 126 5.88 -7.63 -2.32
N ARG A 127 5.12 -8.45 -1.57
CA ARG A 127 5.64 -9.70 -1.00
C ARG A 127 5.09 -10.90 -1.77
N ALA A 128 5.99 -11.75 -2.24
CA ALA A 128 5.66 -13.08 -2.74
C ALA A 128 5.91 -14.12 -1.64
N GLY A 129 5.02 -15.10 -1.52
CA GLY A 129 5.13 -16.18 -0.55
C GLY A 129 4.07 -17.25 -0.81
N GLU A 130 4.17 -18.36 -0.09
CA GLU A 130 3.16 -19.42 -0.15
C GLU A 130 1.87 -18.94 0.51
N PRO A 131 0.75 -18.89 -0.22
CA PRO A 131 -0.52 -18.36 0.29
C PRO A 131 -1.20 -19.30 1.31
N GLY A 132 -0.83 -20.56 1.34
CA GLY A 132 -1.47 -21.55 2.19
C GLY A 132 -2.98 -21.65 1.95
N SER A 133 -3.79 -21.83 3.06
CA SER A 133 -5.25 -21.98 2.97
C SER A 133 -5.97 -20.75 2.37
N ILE A 134 -5.31 -19.60 2.28
CA ILE A 134 -5.90 -18.42 1.61
C ILE A 134 -6.20 -18.75 0.13
N PHE A 135 -5.43 -19.63 -0.49
CA PHE A 135 -5.65 -20.06 -1.87
C PHE A 135 -6.96 -20.84 -2.08
N LYS A 136 -7.56 -21.37 -1.01
CA LYS A 136 -8.89 -22.04 -1.08
C LYS A 136 -9.96 -21.08 -1.59
N THR A 137 -9.86 -19.78 -1.28
CA THR A 137 -10.76 -18.76 -1.82
C THR A 137 -10.68 -18.68 -3.34
N VAL A 138 -9.49 -18.71 -3.92
CA VAL A 138 -9.27 -18.71 -5.37
C VAL A 138 -9.85 -19.99 -6.00
N THR A 139 -9.65 -21.13 -5.34
CA THR A 139 -10.23 -22.42 -5.79
C THR A 139 -11.76 -22.35 -5.84
N LEU A 140 -12.40 -21.82 -4.79
CA LEU A 140 -13.84 -21.66 -4.74
C LEU A 140 -14.35 -20.71 -5.84
N MET A 141 -13.69 -19.57 -6.01
CA MET A 141 -14.03 -18.61 -7.06
C MET A 141 -13.99 -19.26 -8.46
N THR A 142 -12.94 -20.04 -8.74
CA THR A 142 -12.78 -20.75 -10.02
C THR A 142 -13.90 -21.78 -10.23
N LEU A 143 -14.25 -22.54 -9.19
CA LEU A 143 -15.31 -23.56 -9.28
C LEU A 143 -16.69 -22.93 -9.48
N LEU A 144 -16.95 -21.76 -8.87
CA LEU A 144 -18.19 -21.00 -9.07
C LEU A 144 -18.25 -20.42 -10.48
N GLU A 145 -17.17 -19.83 -10.97
CA GLU A 145 -17.08 -19.24 -12.32
C GLU A 145 -17.27 -20.29 -13.42
N ASP A 146 -16.65 -21.47 -13.24
CA ASP A 146 -16.81 -22.61 -14.15
C ASP A 146 -18.19 -23.28 -14.06
N GLY A 147 -19.05 -22.84 -13.15
CA GLY A 147 -20.38 -23.45 -12.91
C GLY A 147 -20.30 -24.90 -12.39
N LYS A 148 -19.19 -25.30 -11.77
CA LYS A 148 -19.00 -26.65 -11.23
C LYS A 148 -19.69 -26.83 -9.89
N VAL A 149 -19.83 -25.74 -9.13
CA VAL A 149 -20.49 -25.68 -7.83
C VAL A 149 -21.35 -24.42 -7.72
N THR A 150 -22.24 -24.41 -6.77
CA THR A 150 -22.97 -23.23 -6.28
C THR A 150 -22.64 -23.03 -4.80
N LEU A 151 -23.05 -21.92 -4.21
CA LEU A 151 -22.85 -21.67 -2.78
C LEU A 151 -23.58 -22.72 -1.89
N ASP A 152 -24.64 -23.35 -2.42
CA ASP A 152 -25.43 -24.37 -1.71
C ASP A 152 -25.00 -25.81 -2.04
N THR A 153 -23.90 -25.99 -2.81
CA THR A 153 -23.42 -27.31 -3.19
C THR A 153 -22.84 -28.04 -1.99
N GLU A 154 -23.46 -29.16 -1.60
CA GLU A 154 -22.90 -30.02 -0.56
C GLU A 154 -21.74 -30.85 -1.09
N ILE A 155 -20.59 -30.76 -0.44
CA ILE A 155 -19.38 -31.51 -0.76
C ILE A 155 -19.16 -32.61 0.27
N LYS A 156 -19.13 -33.87 -0.20
CA LYS A 156 -18.84 -35.02 0.68
C LYS A 156 -17.34 -35.09 0.97
N THR A 157 -16.97 -34.79 2.19
CA THR A 157 -15.56 -34.81 2.63
C THR A 157 -15.06 -36.21 3.03
N ASN A 158 -15.95 -37.24 3.06
CA ASN A 158 -15.65 -38.60 3.47
C ASN A 158 -14.96 -38.71 4.85
N GLY A 159 -15.29 -37.81 5.77
CA GLY A 159 -14.65 -37.71 7.08
C GLY A 159 -13.19 -37.31 7.00
N GLY A 160 -12.82 -36.44 6.03
CA GLY A 160 -11.46 -35.96 5.82
C GLY A 160 -10.50 -36.99 5.23
N LYS A 161 -11.03 -38.08 4.63
CA LYS A 161 -10.18 -39.12 4.00
C LYS A 161 -10.14 -38.89 2.48
N LEU A 162 -8.97 -38.62 1.96
CA LEU A 162 -8.69 -38.68 0.53
C LEU A 162 -8.09 -40.04 0.17
N GLU A 163 -8.62 -40.66 -0.88
CA GLU A 163 -8.11 -41.93 -1.38
C GLU A 163 -6.65 -41.77 -1.83
N GLY A 164 -5.73 -42.59 -1.32
CA GLY A 164 -4.31 -42.45 -1.62
C GLY A 164 -3.47 -41.59 -0.66
N TYR A 165 -4.12 -40.92 0.30
CA TYR A 165 -3.44 -40.09 1.30
C TYR A 165 -3.71 -40.62 2.72
N PRO A 166 -2.66 -40.84 3.55
CA PRO A 166 -2.83 -41.49 4.87
C PRO A 166 -3.58 -40.67 5.91
N LYS A 167 -3.56 -39.33 5.80
CA LYS A 167 -4.36 -38.40 6.63
C LYS A 167 -4.42 -37.04 5.94
N VAL A 168 -5.62 -36.51 5.82
CA VAL A 168 -5.83 -35.08 5.52
C VAL A 168 -6.25 -34.43 6.83
N PRO A 169 -5.62 -33.31 7.26
CA PRO A 169 -6.10 -32.53 8.38
C PRO A 169 -7.55 -32.09 8.09
N LEU A 170 -8.43 -32.31 9.04
CA LEU A 170 -9.77 -31.71 9.00
C LEU A 170 -9.59 -30.23 9.30
N ASP A 171 -10.03 -29.40 8.39
CA ASP A 171 -10.24 -27.99 8.71
C ASP A 171 -11.48 -27.94 9.61
N GLU A 172 -11.32 -27.56 10.88
CA GLU A 172 -12.40 -27.32 11.83
C GLU A 172 -13.15 -26.04 11.49
#